data_c762f841ecf1942b3077493967bf4333
#
_entry.id   c762f841ecf1942b3077493967bf4333
#
_cell.length_a   1.000
_cell.length_b   1.000
_cell.length_c   1.000
_cell.angle_alpha   90.00
_cell.angle_beta   90.00
_cell.angle_gamma   90.00
#
_symmetry.space_group_name_H-M   'P 1'
#
loop_
_entity.id
_entity.type
_entity.pdbx_description
1 polymer ?
#
loop_
_entity_poly.entity_id
_entity_poly.type
_entity_poly.pdbx_seq_one_letter_code
_entity_poly.pdbx_strand_id
1 'polypeptide(L)'
;MKERVFLDTNVLVYLFDADDPAKQRCVQDLLSNRELWARLILSTQVLQEFYVSVTRKLATPLDPEAAFQAVQDLAAFPVVQIDPSLILLAIQRSRKAKVSFWDALILEAALAAGATLLYSEDF
;
A
#
# COMPACT_ATOMS: atom_id res chain seq x y z
N MET A 1 21.54 -4.74 -8.64
CA MET A 1 20.38 -5.01 -7.77
C MET A 1 19.13 -4.36 -8.35
N LYS A 2 18.02 -5.06 -8.26
CA LYS A 2 16.76 -4.52 -8.75
C LYS A 2 16.23 -3.48 -7.77
N GLU A 3 15.63 -2.43 -8.30
CA GLU A 3 14.99 -1.40 -7.49
C GLU A 3 13.79 -1.96 -6.74
N ARG A 4 13.59 -1.52 -5.50
CA ARG A 4 12.43 -1.88 -4.71
C ARG A 4 11.28 -0.92 -4.98
N VAL A 5 10.07 -1.47 -5.02
CA VAL A 5 8.87 -0.73 -5.35
C VAL A 5 7.89 -0.84 -4.19
N PHE A 6 7.44 0.30 -3.68
CA PHE A 6 6.47 0.36 -2.61
C PHE A 6 5.09 0.72 -3.20
N LEU A 7 4.06 0.01 -2.78
CA LEU A 7 2.69 0.30 -3.20
C LEU A 7 1.91 0.91 -2.05
N ASP A 8 1.26 2.03 -2.31
CA ASP A 8 0.32 2.61 -1.37
C ASP A 8 -0.99 1.81 -1.37
N THR A 9 -1.75 1.98 -0.31
CA THR A 9 -2.98 1.24 -0.05
C THR A 9 -3.98 1.33 -1.20
N ASN A 10 -4.22 2.54 -1.72
CA ASN A 10 -5.25 2.75 -2.74
C ASN A 10 -4.99 1.97 -4.02
N VAL A 11 -3.71 1.77 -4.38
CA VAL A 11 -3.36 0.98 -5.56
C VAL A 11 -3.86 -0.46 -5.40
N LEU A 12 -3.66 -1.04 -4.22
CA LEU A 12 -4.09 -2.42 -3.93
C LEU A 12 -5.61 -2.53 -3.85
N VAL A 13 -6.27 -1.51 -3.28
CA VAL A 13 -7.72 -1.50 -3.14
C VAL A 13 -8.42 -1.56 -4.50
N TYR A 14 -7.85 -0.90 -5.52
CA TYR A 14 -8.44 -0.92 -6.87
C TYR A 14 -8.52 -2.31 -7.48
N LEU A 15 -7.71 -3.27 -7.04
CA LEU A 15 -7.83 -4.65 -7.51
C LEU A 15 -9.22 -5.23 -7.22
N PHE A 16 -9.88 -4.74 -6.19
CA PHE A 16 -11.15 -5.27 -5.69
C PHE A 16 -12.30 -4.30 -5.91
N ASP A 17 -12.06 -3.16 -6.59
CA ASP A 17 -13.07 -2.14 -6.80
C ASP A 17 -13.72 -2.31 -8.17
N ALA A 18 -14.78 -3.11 -8.22
CA ALA A 18 -15.52 -3.38 -9.45
C ALA A 18 -16.28 -2.16 -9.97
N ASP A 19 -16.47 -1.12 -9.13
CA ASP A 19 -17.15 0.12 -9.53
C ASP A 19 -16.24 1.07 -10.30
N ASP A 20 -14.94 0.78 -10.35
CA ASP A 20 -13.98 1.55 -11.14
C ASP A 20 -13.20 0.59 -12.03
N PRO A 21 -13.85 0.07 -13.09
CA PRO A 21 -13.23 -0.99 -13.91
C PRO A 21 -11.97 -0.54 -14.64
N ALA A 22 -11.86 0.75 -14.99
CA ALA A 22 -10.67 1.26 -15.65
C ALA A 22 -9.45 1.20 -14.74
N LYS A 23 -9.60 1.67 -13.50
CA LYS A 23 -8.51 1.60 -12.51
C LYS A 23 -8.21 0.19 -12.08
N GLN A 24 -9.25 -0.63 -11.93
CA GLN A 24 -9.07 -2.05 -11.59
C GLN A 24 -8.21 -2.74 -12.63
N ARG A 25 -8.51 -2.55 -13.91
CA ARG A 25 -7.75 -3.15 -15.00
C ARG A 25 -6.31 -2.63 -15.03
N CYS A 26 -6.12 -1.35 -14.82
CA CYS A 26 -4.81 -0.73 -14.80
C CYS A 26 -3.92 -1.37 -13.72
N VAL A 27 -4.46 -1.57 -12.53
CA VAL A 27 -3.72 -2.19 -11.42
C VAL A 27 -3.51 -3.68 -11.67
N GLN A 28 -4.50 -4.38 -12.24
CA GLN A 28 -4.34 -5.79 -12.62
C GLN A 28 -3.19 -5.95 -13.62
N ASP A 29 -3.10 -5.07 -14.61
CA ASP A 29 -2.02 -5.10 -15.59
C ASP A 29 -0.67 -4.83 -14.93
N LEU A 30 -0.62 -3.85 -14.04
CA LEU A 30 0.60 -3.54 -13.30
C LEU A 30 1.08 -4.74 -12.48
N LEU A 31 0.17 -5.37 -11.75
CA LEU A 31 0.51 -6.48 -10.84
C LEU A 31 0.62 -7.83 -11.54
N SER A 32 0.33 -7.90 -12.83
CA SER A 32 0.56 -9.12 -13.61
C SER A 32 2.04 -9.28 -13.97
N ASN A 33 2.84 -8.26 -13.81
CA ASN A 33 4.27 -8.28 -14.11
C ASN A 33 5.04 -8.96 -12.98
N ARG A 34 5.57 -10.15 -13.26
CA ARG A 34 6.30 -10.95 -12.25
C ARG A 34 7.59 -10.29 -11.79
N GLU A 35 8.24 -9.50 -12.64
CA GLU A 35 9.43 -8.76 -12.24
C GLU A 35 9.11 -7.73 -11.18
N LEU A 36 7.95 -7.09 -11.29
CA LEU A 36 7.47 -6.17 -10.27
C LEU A 36 7.25 -6.89 -8.95
N TRP A 37 6.65 -8.08 -8.98
CA TRP A 37 6.39 -8.87 -7.77
C TRP A 37 7.67 -9.11 -6.96
N ALA A 38 8.78 -9.41 -7.64
CA ALA A 38 10.04 -9.69 -6.97
C ALA A 38 10.62 -8.47 -6.27
N ARG A 39 10.12 -7.27 -6.58
CA ARG A 39 10.62 -6.00 -6.05
C ARG A 39 9.64 -5.32 -5.08
N LEU A 40 8.43 -5.86 -4.92
CA LEU A 40 7.40 -5.22 -4.10
C LEU A 40 7.72 -5.26 -2.62
N ILE A 41 7.47 -4.15 -1.95
CA ILE A 41 7.51 -4.05 -0.50
C ILE A 41 6.27 -3.29 -0.05
N LEU A 42 5.69 -3.73 1.04
CA LEU A 42 4.52 -3.12 1.67
C LEU A 42 4.88 -2.71 3.09
N SER A 43 3.92 -2.15 3.81
CA SER A 43 4.08 -1.86 5.23
C SER A 43 2.87 -2.37 6.02
N THR A 44 3.02 -2.46 7.33
CA THR A 44 1.90 -2.83 8.20
C THR A 44 0.74 -1.85 8.08
N GLN A 45 1.04 -0.55 7.90
CA GLN A 45 0.00 0.45 7.65
C GLN A 45 -0.82 0.11 6.40
N VAL A 46 -0.14 -0.27 5.31
CA VAL A 46 -0.82 -0.62 4.06
C VAL A 46 -1.77 -1.81 4.28
N LEU A 47 -1.30 -2.83 5.01
CA LEU A 47 -2.15 -3.99 5.30
C LEU A 47 -3.38 -3.61 6.12
N GLN A 48 -3.21 -2.75 7.12
CA GLN A 48 -4.29 -2.30 7.98
C GLN A 48 -5.31 -1.48 7.20
N GLU A 49 -4.84 -0.49 6.45
CA GLU A 49 -5.71 0.37 5.65
C GLU A 49 -6.42 -0.41 4.55
N PHE A 50 -5.72 -1.36 3.94
CA PHE A 50 -6.31 -2.23 2.92
C PHE A 50 -7.51 -3.00 3.48
N TYR A 51 -7.33 -3.64 4.64
CA TYR A 51 -8.41 -4.42 5.25
C TYR A 51 -9.65 -3.56 5.51
N VAL A 52 -9.45 -2.39 6.12
CA VAL A 52 -10.56 -1.48 6.41
C VAL A 52 -11.24 -1.02 5.13
N SER A 53 -10.45 -0.69 4.11
CA SER A 53 -11.00 -0.17 2.86
C SER A 53 -11.82 -1.21 2.12
N VAL A 54 -11.33 -2.44 1.99
CA VAL A 54 -12.06 -3.45 1.21
C VAL A 54 -13.27 -4.00 1.93
N THR A 55 -13.32 -3.89 3.27
CA THR A 55 -14.47 -4.37 4.04
C THR A 55 -15.50 -3.29 4.32
N ARG A 56 -15.15 -1.99 4.23
CA ARG A 56 -16.04 -0.90 4.64
C ARG A 56 -16.23 0.20 3.61
N LYS A 57 -15.25 0.47 2.75
CA LYS A 57 -15.28 1.65 1.89
C LYS A 57 -15.69 1.36 0.45
N LEU A 58 -15.59 0.12 0.00
CA LEU A 58 -16.04 -0.24 -1.34
C LEU A 58 -17.55 -0.26 -1.41
N ALA A 59 -18.10 0.11 -2.56
CA ALA A 59 -19.54 0.02 -2.79
C ALA A 59 -20.06 -1.41 -2.65
N THR A 60 -19.23 -2.39 -3.06
CA THR A 60 -19.50 -3.80 -2.82
C THR A 60 -18.35 -4.34 -1.96
N PRO A 61 -18.50 -4.28 -0.63
CA PRO A 61 -17.42 -4.73 0.27
C PRO A 61 -17.16 -6.23 0.14
N LEU A 62 -15.88 -6.60 0.38
CA LEU A 62 -15.54 -8.01 0.52
C LEU A 62 -16.09 -8.53 1.83
N ASP A 63 -16.48 -9.82 1.85
CA ASP A 63 -16.80 -10.44 3.13
C ASP A 63 -15.52 -10.59 3.96
N PRO A 64 -15.63 -10.72 5.30
CA PRO A 64 -14.46 -10.76 6.17
C PRO A 64 -13.47 -11.90 5.86
N GLU A 65 -13.96 -13.05 5.43
CA GLU A 65 -13.10 -14.18 5.12
C GLU A 65 -12.27 -13.91 3.87
N ALA A 66 -12.90 -13.38 2.83
CA ALA A 66 -12.19 -13.01 1.59
C ALA A 66 -11.17 -11.91 1.85
N ALA A 67 -11.51 -10.94 2.68
CA ALA A 67 -10.60 -9.85 3.05
C ALA A 67 -9.40 -10.39 3.84
N PHE A 68 -9.64 -11.31 4.77
CA PHE A 68 -8.58 -11.94 5.56
C PHE A 68 -7.60 -12.68 4.63
N GLN A 69 -8.13 -13.45 3.68
CA GLN A 69 -7.31 -14.20 2.73
C GLN A 69 -6.45 -13.24 1.88
N ALA A 70 -7.04 -12.14 1.43
CA ALA A 70 -6.30 -11.15 0.65
C ALA A 70 -5.15 -10.54 1.46
N VAL A 71 -5.38 -10.23 2.74
CA VAL A 71 -4.32 -9.70 3.61
C VAL A 71 -3.23 -10.74 3.84
N GLN A 72 -3.60 -12.01 4.02
CA GLN A 72 -2.60 -13.08 4.14
C GLN A 72 -1.71 -13.15 2.90
N ASP A 73 -2.30 -13.06 1.73
CA ASP A 73 -1.55 -13.11 0.47
C ASP A 73 -0.60 -11.91 0.36
N LEU A 74 -1.08 -10.71 0.73
CA LEU A 74 -0.24 -9.51 0.73
C LEU A 74 0.87 -9.59 1.77
N ALA A 75 0.61 -10.19 2.92
CA ALA A 75 1.59 -10.32 3.99
C ALA A 75 2.75 -11.26 3.63
N ALA A 76 2.62 -12.02 2.54
CA ALA A 76 3.70 -12.86 2.03
C ALA A 76 4.80 -12.05 1.34
N PHE A 77 4.51 -10.81 0.91
CA PHE A 77 5.55 -9.90 0.44
C PHE A 77 6.37 -9.38 1.62
N PRO A 78 7.58 -8.84 1.38
CA PRO A 78 8.29 -8.13 2.43
C PRO A 78 7.44 -6.99 2.98
N VAL A 79 7.34 -6.89 4.29
CA VAL A 79 6.50 -5.89 4.96
C VAL A 79 7.34 -5.13 5.97
N VAL A 80 7.38 -3.79 5.83
CA VAL A 80 8.01 -2.91 6.81
C VAL A 80 7.09 -2.79 8.01
N GLN A 81 7.60 -3.10 9.19
CA GLN A 81 6.85 -2.88 10.42
C GLN A 81 6.96 -1.41 10.83
N ILE A 82 5.82 -0.77 11.02
CA ILE A 82 5.79 0.61 11.49
C ILE A 82 6.11 0.60 12.98
N ASP A 83 7.26 1.15 13.33
CA ASP A 83 7.72 1.24 14.71
C ASP A 83 7.72 2.70 15.18
N PRO A 84 7.99 2.95 16.48
CA PRO A 84 8.01 4.33 16.99
C PRO A 84 8.98 5.26 16.25
N SER A 85 10.12 4.75 15.81
CA SER A 85 11.09 5.58 15.06
C SER A 85 10.49 6.10 13.77
N LEU A 86 9.79 5.25 13.02
CA LEU A 86 9.13 5.68 11.78
C LEU A 86 8.01 6.66 12.05
N ILE A 87 7.26 6.45 13.13
CA ILE A 87 6.17 7.36 13.51
C ILE A 87 6.72 8.75 13.81
N LEU A 88 7.80 8.82 14.55
CA LEU A 88 8.42 10.10 14.89
C LEU A 88 8.95 10.82 13.66
N LEU A 89 9.59 10.09 12.75
CA LEU A 89 10.04 10.66 11.48
C LEU A 89 8.88 11.17 10.63
N ALA A 90 7.78 10.43 10.61
CA ALA A 90 6.58 10.83 9.86
C ALA A 90 5.96 12.11 10.43
N ILE A 91 5.94 12.26 11.76
CA ILE A 91 5.46 13.48 12.41
C ILE A 91 6.31 14.66 11.97
N GLN A 92 7.63 14.52 12.01
CA GLN A 92 8.55 15.59 11.59
C GLN A 92 8.34 15.96 10.13
N ARG A 93 8.23 14.95 9.25
CA ARG A 93 8.02 15.20 7.82
C ARG A 93 6.69 15.90 7.55
N SER A 94 5.61 15.46 8.19
CA SER A 94 4.30 16.07 7.97
C SER A 94 4.27 17.53 8.39
N ARG A 95 5.00 17.89 9.44
CA ARG A 95 5.11 19.28 9.90
C ARG A 95 5.90 20.16 8.96
N LYS A 96 6.98 19.61 8.36
CA LYS A 96 7.85 20.38 7.47
C LYS A 96 7.31 20.47 6.04
N ALA A 97 6.77 19.39 5.53
CA ALA A 97 6.41 19.29 4.12
C ALA A 97 4.93 19.55 3.84
N LYS A 98 4.13 19.83 4.86
CA LYS A 98 2.69 20.09 4.74
C LYS A 98 1.93 18.95 4.06
N VAL A 99 2.33 17.72 4.32
CA VAL A 99 1.61 16.52 3.91
C VAL A 99 0.93 15.92 5.13
N SER A 100 -0.11 15.12 4.90
CA SER A 100 -0.80 14.46 6.03
C SER A 100 0.17 13.52 6.75
N PHE A 101 -0.11 13.28 8.03
CA PHE A 101 0.67 12.32 8.80
C PHE A 101 0.67 10.93 8.13
N TRP A 102 -0.49 10.49 7.64
CA TRP A 102 -0.62 9.16 7.05
C TRP A 102 0.18 9.04 5.77
N ASP A 103 0.21 10.08 4.93
CA ASP A 103 1.04 10.10 3.72
C ASP A 103 2.53 10.17 4.08
N ALA A 104 2.87 10.94 5.11
CA ALA A 104 4.25 11.00 5.59
C ALA A 104 4.72 9.64 6.09
N LEU A 105 3.83 8.88 6.75
CA LEU A 105 4.15 7.54 7.25
C LEU A 105 4.40 6.55 6.09
N ILE A 106 3.62 6.64 5.02
CA ILE A 106 3.86 5.87 3.80
C ILE A 106 5.24 6.19 3.23
N LEU A 107 5.57 7.48 3.13
CA LEU A 107 6.87 7.91 2.59
C LEU A 107 8.02 7.40 3.44
N GLU A 108 7.92 7.51 4.77
CA GLU A 108 8.98 7.05 5.66
C GLU A 108 9.17 5.53 5.59
N ALA A 109 8.08 4.78 5.47
CA ALA A 109 8.17 3.33 5.32
C ALA A 109 8.83 2.95 4.00
N ALA A 110 8.49 3.64 2.91
CA ALA A 110 9.10 3.41 1.61
C ALA A 110 10.60 3.69 1.64
N LEU A 111 11.00 4.80 2.27
CA LEU A 111 12.42 5.16 2.40
C LEU A 111 13.17 4.14 3.26
N ALA A 112 12.58 3.72 4.38
CA ALA A 112 13.20 2.72 5.25
C ALA A 112 13.38 1.38 4.55
N ALA A 113 12.49 1.05 3.62
CA ALA A 113 12.57 -0.18 2.83
C ALA A 113 13.60 -0.09 1.71
N GLY A 114 14.16 1.09 1.45
CA GLY A 114 15.05 1.31 0.32
C GLY A 114 14.34 1.33 -1.01
N ALA A 115 13.05 1.68 -1.00
CA ALA A 115 12.28 1.77 -2.24
C ALA A 115 12.71 2.99 -3.04
N THR A 116 12.84 2.83 -4.34
CA THR A 116 13.17 3.93 -5.26
C THR A 116 11.95 4.38 -6.04
N LEU A 117 10.88 3.58 -6.03
CA LEU A 117 9.61 3.91 -6.66
C LEU A 117 8.48 3.74 -5.65
N LEU A 118 7.54 4.68 -5.69
CA LEU A 118 6.31 4.62 -4.89
C LEU A 118 5.14 4.82 -5.84
N TYR A 119 4.29 3.81 -5.95
CA TYR A 119 3.06 3.93 -6.70
C TYR A 119 1.94 4.34 -5.75
N SER A 120 1.36 5.50 -5.99
CA SER A 120 0.23 6.01 -5.22
C SER A 120 -0.57 6.96 -6.10
N GLU A 121 -1.86 7.03 -5.85
CA GLU A 121 -2.73 7.98 -6.52
C GLU A 121 -2.65 9.36 -5.88
N ASP A 122 -2.21 9.44 -4.63
CA ASP A 122 -2.24 10.66 -3.82
C ASP A 122 -0.97 11.51 -3.89
N PHE A 123 0.05 11.01 -4.58
CA PHE A 123 1.34 11.72 -4.68
C PHE A 123 1.66 12.14 -6.09
#